data_fb4450466ef43691c4d788155dc34d46
#
_entry.id   fb4450466ef43691c4d788155dc34d46
#
_cell.length_a   1.000
_cell.length_b   1.000
_cell.length_c   1.000
_cell.angle_alpha   90.00
_cell.angle_beta   90.00
_cell.angle_gamma   90.00
#
_symmetry.space_group_name_H-M   'P 1'
#
loop_
_entity.id
_entity.type
_entity.pdbx_description
1 polymer ?
#
loop_
_entity_poly.entity_id
_entity_poly.type
_entity_poly.pdbx_seq_one_letter_code
_entity_poly.pdbx_strand_id
1 'polypeptide(L)'
;MSYRYDDNTSIKASYNRMVQYLHLLSNTASPTPLDIWAPSGKYIKPQLLDQYAIGYFKRFKEGSYTLETEVFYKDIQNRIDYINGANLVANNEIETVILNGKARAYGLEFLFKKNEGNFQGWIAYTLSRSEQLTKGRTESEPGINNSSWYSTPFDKTHDFSINASYQFNEKWKFNSNFVFQTGQPANYPVNQYEYQGINVPVYDANRRNANRLPAYHRFDIAATLTPEKNKTRTWQGEWVFGIYNLYGRQNAASLAFRQNQETFRNEAVQTSIFGVVPSVTYNFKF
;
A
#
# COMPACT_ATOMS: atom_id res chain seq x y z
N MET A 1 -14.74 -18.01 14.29
CA MET A 1 -15.40 -18.15 15.61
C MET A 1 -15.75 -16.75 16.11
N SER A 2 -16.96 -16.57 16.69
CA SER A 2 -17.40 -15.27 17.22
C SER A 2 -18.00 -15.48 18.59
N TYR A 3 -17.57 -14.72 19.55
CA TYR A 3 -18.11 -14.68 20.91
C TYR A 3 -18.71 -13.32 21.18
N ARG A 4 -20.00 -13.25 21.49
CA ARG A 4 -20.71 -12.04 21.88
C ARG A 4 -20.67 -11.95 23.41
N TYR A 5 -20.01 -10.91 23.94
CA TYR A 5 -19.96 -10.67 25.37
C TYR A 5 -21.26 -10.00 25.86
N ASP A 6 -21.74 -8.99 25.11
CA ASP A 6 -23.02 -8.32 25.28
C ASP A 6 -23.59 -7.88 23.92
N ASP A 7 -24.72 -7.17 23.88
CA ASP A 7 -25.36 -6.71 22.63
C ASP A 7 -24.49 -5.71 21.84
N ASN A 8 -23.51 -5.11 22.47
CA ASN A 8 -22.65 -4.07 21.89
C ASN A 8 -21.19 -4.50 21.72
N THR A 9 -20.79 -5.64 22.32
CA THR A 9 -19.39 -6.06 22.38
C THR A 9 -19.24 -7.48 21.86
N SER A 10 -18.32 -7.70 20.93
CA SER A 10 -17.97 -9.02 20.45
C SER A 10 -16.47 -9.18 20.21
N ILE A 11 -15.98 -10.41 20.39
CA ILE A 11 -14.63 -10.83 20.05
C ILE A 11 -14.74 -11.87 18.93
N LYS A 12 -13.93 -11.73 17.89
CA LYS A 12 -13.88 -12.65 16.77
C LYS A 12 -12.47 -13.20 16.61
N ALA A 13 -12.37 -14.50 16.38
CA ALA A 13 -11.12 -15.14 15.99
C ALA A 13 -11.33 -15.83 14.63
N SER A 14 -10.37 -15.69 13.73
CA SER A 14 -10.41 -16.31 12.42
C SER A 14 -9.08 -16.99 12.09
N TYR A 15 -9.20 -18.08 11.33
CA TYR A 15 -8.10 -18.74 10.65
C TYR A 15 -8.52 -18.95 9.19
N ASN A 16 -7.62 -18.62 8.28
CA ASN A 16 -7.84 -18.80 6.84
C ASN A 16 -6.57 -19.38 6.21
N ARG A 17 -6.74 -20.40 5.35
CA ARG A 17 -5.69 -20.89 4.47
C ARG A 17 -6.01 -20.55 3.04
N MET A 18 -5.09 -19.93 2.35
CA MET A 18 -5.22 -19.52 0.95
C MET A 18 -4.05 -20.04 0.13
N VAL A 19 -4.31 -20.29 -1.16
CA VAL A 19 -3.30 -20.76 -2.12
C VAL A 19 -3.27 -19.82 -3.31
N GLN A 20 -2.07 -19.43 -3.72
CA GLN A 20 -1.88 -18.62 -4.92
C GLN A 20 -0.99 -19.35 -5.92
N TYR A 21 -1.50 -19.49 -7.16
CA TYR A 21 -0.84 -20.21 -8.24
C TYR A 21 -0.17 -19.30 -9.28
N LEU A 22 -0.40 -18.01 -9.21
CA LEU A 22 0.16 -17.02 -10.14
C LEU A 22 0.98 -15.99 -9.35
N HIS A 23 2.23 -15.82 -9.72
CA HIS A 23 3.19 -14.99 -8.99
C HIS A 23 3.60 -13.80 -9.85
N LEU A 24 3.57 -12.61 -9.26
CA LEU A 24 4.10 -11.41 -9.88
C LEU A 24 5.59 -11.26 -9.55
N LEU A 25 6.41 -11.16 -10.58
CA LEU A 25 7.84 -10.83 -10.53
C LEU A 25 8.02 -9.41 -11.07
N SER A 26 8.44 -8.50 -10.22
CA SER A 26 8.67 -7.11 -10.58
C SER A 26 9.97 -6.61 -9.98
N ASN A 27 10.70 -5.83 -10.76
CA ASN A 27 11.91 -5.13 -10.30
C ASN A 27 11.58 -3.77 -9.66
N THR A 28 10.32 -3.34 -9.71
CA THR A 28 9.88 -2.01 -9.30
C THR A 28 8.90 -2.08 -8.14
N ALA A 29 8.83 -1.02 -7.35
CA ALA A 29 7.84 -0.88 -6.27
C ALA A 29 6.40 -0.67 -6.79
N SER A 30 6.25 -0.23 -8.04
CA SER A 30 4.95 -0.04 -8.70
C SER A 30 4.83 -1.01 -9.88
N PRO A 31 3.66 -1.63 -10.09
CA PRO A 31 3.42 -2.49 -11.25
C PRO A 31 3.71 -1.75 -12.56
N THR A 32 4.39 -2.43 -13.45
CA THR A 32 4.72 -1.92 -14.79
C THR A 32 4.25 -2.89 -15.87
N PRO A 33 4.09 -2.45 -17.13
CA PRO A 33 3.79 -3.34 -18.24
C PRO A 33 4.87 -4.40 -18.50
N LEU A 34 6.05 -4.24 -17.90
CA LEU A 34 7.18 -5.18 -18.00
C LEU A 34 7.20 -6.22 -16.88
N ASP A 35 6.25 -6.18 -15.96
CA ASP A 35 6.13 -7.17 -14.89
C ASP A 35 5.77 -8.55 -15.45
N ILE A 36 6.41 -9.58 -14.91
CA ILE A 36 6.23 -10.95 -15.37
C ILE A 36 5.31 -11.70 -14.43
N TRP A 37 4.30 -12.34 -14.99
CA TRP A 37 3.42 -13.25 -14.28
C TRP A 37 3.88 -14.70 -14.51
N ALA A 38 4.43 -15.31 -13.46
CA ALA A 38 4.92 -16.69 -13.49
C ALA A 38 3.88 -17.64 -12.86
N PRO A 39 3.34 -18.61 -13.60
CA PRO A 39 2.46 -19.63 -13.02
C PRO A 39 3.26 -20.62 -12.16
N SER A 40 2.59 -21.22 -11.18
CA SER A 40 3.18 -22.32 -10.42
C SER A 40 3.44 -23.53 -11.30
N GLY A 41 4.54 -24.23 -11.03
CA GLY A 41 5.02 -25.37 -11.80
C GLY A 41 6.02 -26.21 -11.00
N LYS A 42 6.85 -26.93 -11.71
CA LYS A 42 7.84 -27.84 -11.09
C LYS A 42 8.80 -27.11 -10.15
N TYR A 43 9.25 -25.90 -10.53
CA TYR A 43 10.26 -25.13 -9.80
C TYR A 43 9.67 -23.96 -9.02
N ILE A 44 8.47 -23.51 -9.36
CA ILE A 44 7.74 -22.43 -8.69
C ILE A 44 6.54 -23.06 -7.98
N LYS A 45 6.69 -23.33 -6.67
CA LYS A 45 5.61 -23.94 -5.87
C LYS A 45 4.47 -22.95 -5.66
N PRO A 46 3.22 -23.42 -5.55
CA PRO A 46 2.11 -22.58 -5.10
C PRO A 46 2.43 -21.90 -3.77
N GLN A 47 2.18 -20.61 -3.69
CA GLN A 47 2.33 -19.88 -2.43
C GLN A 47 1.18 -20.25 -1.50
N LEU A 48 1.50 -20.61 -0.27
CA LEU A 48 0.55 -20.94 0.78
C LEU A 48 0.54 -19.82 1.81
N LEU A 49 -0.64 -19.39 2.19
CA LEU A 49 -0.83 -18.40 3.24
C LEU A 49 -1.71 -18.99 4.34
N ASP A 50 -1.20 -19.00 5.58
CA ASP A 50 -1.96 -19.22 6.79
C ASP A 50 -2.13 -17.88 7.52
N GLN A 51 -3.38 -17.44 7.69
CA GLN A 51 -3.72 -16.20 8.37
C GLN A 51 -4.47 -16.47 9.66
N TYR A 52 -4.02 -15.84 10.74
CA TYR A 52 -4.65 -15.82 12.06
C TYR A 52 -5.02 -14.39 12.39
N ALA A 53 -6.24 -14.17 12.90
CA ALA A 53 -6.64 -12.86 13.36
C ALA A 53 -7.55 -12.95 14.59
N ILE A 54 -7.41 -11.95 15.48
CA ILE A 54 -8.27 -11.76 16.64
C ILE A 54 -8.70 -10.29 16.65
N GLY A 55 -10.03 -10.08 16.62
CA GLY A 55 -10.63 -8.76 16.60
C GLY A 55 -11.56 -8.51 17.78
N TYR A 56 -11.53 -7.27 18.27
CA TYR A 56 -12.45 -6.74 19.27
C TYR A 56 -13.32 -5.67 18.61
N PHE A 57 -14.65 -5.80 18.78
CA PHE A 57 -15.66 -4.95 18.17
C PHE A 57 -16.58 -4.41 19.23
N LYS A 58 -16.75 -3.09 19.28
CA LYS A 58 -17.63 -2.44 20.25
C LYS A 58 -18.46 -1.33 19.63
N ARG A 59 -19.74 -1.31 19.96
CA ARG A 59 -20.68 -0.23 19.65
C ARG A 59 -20.94 0.58 20.90
N PHE A 60 -21.02 1.90 20.75
CA PHE A 60 -21.30 2.85 21.83
C PHE A 60 -22.52 3.69 21.44
N LYS A 61 -23.24 4.17 22.43
CA LYS A 61 -24.40 5.06 22.26
C LYS A 61 -25.37 4.53 21.18
N GLU A 62 -25.89 3.32 21.41
CA GLU A 62 -26.86 2.65 20.51
C GLU A 62 -26.37 2.48 19.05
N GLY A 63 -25.05 2.50 18.81
CA GLY A 63 -24.47 2.31 17.49
C GLY A 63 -23.99 3.61 16.82
N SER A 64 -24.21 4.78 17.45
CA SER A 64 -23.70 6.04 16.91
C SER A 64 -22.18 6.08 16.76
N TYR A 65 -21.47 5.27 17.55
CA TYR A 65 -20.02 5.07 17.41
C TYR A 65 -19.70 3.59 17.36
N THR A 66 -18.72 3.22 16.54
CA THR A 66 -18.18 1.86 16.49
C THR A 66 -16.66 1.88 16.58
N LEU A 67 -16.13 0.92 17.34
CA LEU A 67 -14.70 0.65 17.46
C LEU A 67 -14.45 -0.77 16.99
N GLU A 68 -13.50 -0.92 16.09
CA GLU A 68 -13.01 -2.21 15.60
C GLU A 68 -11.47 -2.22 15.77
N THR A 69 -10.96 -3.24 16.42
CA THR A 69 -9.52 -3.41 16.60
C THR A 69 -9.17 -4.86 16.30
N GLU A 70 -8.19 -5.10 15.46
CA GLU A 70 -7.79 -6.45 15.08
C GLU A 70 -6.26 -6.59 15.12
N VAL A 71 -5.79 -7.70 15.67
CA VAL A 71 -4.41 -8.14 15.57
C VAL A 71 -4.37 -9.31 14.59
N PHE A 72 -3.46 -9.28 13.64
CA PHE A 72 -3.29 -10.34 12.66
C PHE A 72 -1.86 -10.82 12.53
N TYR A 73 -1.70 -12.08 12.14
CA TYR A 73 -0.46 -12.71 11.75
C TYR A 73 -0.67 -13.56 10.50
N LYS A 74 0.19 -13.38 9.50
CA LYS A 74 0.21 -14.10 8.23
C LYS A 74 1.53 -14.83 8.08
N ASP A 75 1.50 -16.16 7.94
CA ASP A 75 2.65 -16.98 7.56
C ASP A 75 2.53 -17.37 6.09
N ILE A 76 3.55 -17.07 5.32
CA ILE A 76 3.54 -17.25 3.87
C ILE A 76 4.69 -18.16 3.49
N GLN A 77 4.36 -19.33 2.96
CA GLN A 77 5.31 -20.32 2.46
C GLN A 77 5.43 -20.22 0.94
N ASN A 78 6.57 -20.67 0.41
CA ASN A 78 6.88 -20.67 -1.02
C ASN A 78 6.77 -19.26 -1.65
N ARG A 79 7.12 -18.22 -0.89
CA ARG A 79 7.29 -16.88 -1.45
C ARG A 79 8.51 -16.90 -2.36
N ILE A 80 8.35 -16.41 -3.60
CA ILE A 80 9.46 -16.32 -4.54
C ILE A 80 10.09 -14.92 -4.52
N ASP A 81 11.39 -14.90 -4.77
CA ASP A 81 12.17 -13.71 -5.12
C ASP A 81 13.20 -14.10 -6.18
N TYR A 82 14.00 -13.20 -6.66
CA TYR A 82 15.00 -13.44 -7.71
C TYR A 82 16.41 -13.08 -7.21
N ILE A 83 17.42 -13.73 -7.78
CA ILE A 83 18.84 -13.46 -7.46
C ILE A 83 19.20 -12.01 -7.77
N ASN A 84 20.22 -11.47 -7.09
CA ASN A 84 20.72 -10.13 -7.39
C ASN A 84 21.27 -10.06 -8.82
N GLY A 85 20.92 -8.98 -9.54
CA GLY A 85 21.31 -8.79 -10.92
C GLY A 85 20.53 -9.63 -11.95
N ALA A 86 19.45 -10.31 -11.54
CA ALA A 86 18.62 -11.07 -12.45
C ALA A 86 18.05 -10.20 -13.58
N ASN A 87 18.17 -10.67 -14.81
CA ASN A 87 17.40 -10.14 -15.92
C ASN A 87 16.03 -10.83 -15.94
N LEU A 88 14.98 -10.10 -15.64
CA LEU A 88 13.61 -10.60 -15.64
C LEU A 88 12.91 -10.35 -16.98
N VAL A 89 13.34 -9.33 -17.74
CA VAL A 89 12.69 -8.95 -19.01
C VAL A 89 13.12 -9.89 -20.12
N ALA A 90 12.14 -10.46 -20.82
CA ALA A 90 12.36 -11.39 -21.95
C ALA A 90 13.25 -12.61 -21.59
N ASN A 91 13.18 -13.07 -20.35
CA ASN A 91 13.91 -14.25 -19.89
C ASN A 91 13.05 -15.51 -20.09
N ASN A 92 13.44 -16.36 -21.03
CA ASN A 92 12.75 -17.62 -21.31
C ASN A 92 13.01 -18.71 -20.26
N GLU A 93 13.99 -18.52 -19.39
CA GLU A 93 14.41 -19.47 -18.35
C GLU A 93 14.27 -18.81 -16.96
N ILE A 94 13.10 -18.21 -16.70
CA ILE A 94 12.85 -17.42 -15.48
C ILE A 94 13.11 -18.22 -14.20
N GLU A 95 12.88 -19.55 -14.22
CA GLU A 95 13.13 -20.44 -13.08
C GLU A 95 14.61 -20.50 -12.68
N THR A 96 15.55 -20.20 -13.57
CA THR A 96 16.99 -20.21 -13.27
C THR A 96 17.40 -19.05 -12.38
N VAL A 97 16.63 -17.98 -12.35
CA VAL A 97 16.89 -16.76 -11.57
C VAL A 97 16.00 -16.61 -10.34
N ILE A 98 15.03 -17.52 -10.16
CA ILE A 98 14.10 -17.48 -9.01
C ILE A 98 14.67 -18.26 -7.83
N LEU A 99 14.43 -17.70 -6.63
CA LEU A 99 14.69 -18.33 -5.34
C LEU A 99 13.36 -18.50 -4.59
N ASN A 100 13.24 -19.65 -3.90
CA ASN A 100 12.10 -19.93 -3.04
C ASN A 100 12.42 -19.51 -1.59
N GLY A 101 11.49 -18.85 -0.98
CA GLY A 101 11.61 -18.35 0.38
C GLY A 101 10.29 -18.44 1.14
N LYS A 102 10.21 -17.67 2.19
CA LYS A 102 9.02 -17.49 3.02
C LYS A 102 8.83 -16.01 3.33
N ALA A 103 7.60 -15.64 3.70
CA ALA A 103 7.31 -14.29 4.16
C ALA A 103 6.40 -14.34 5.38
N ARG A 104 6.32 -13.23 6.10
CA ARG A 104 5.39 -13.02 7.20
C ARG A 104 4.88 -11.60 7.17
N ALA A 105 3.63 -11.41 7.58
CA ALA A 105 3.10 -10.10 7.83
C ALA A 105 2.30 -10.11 9.13
N TYR A 106 2.45 -9.09 9.95
CA TYR A 106 1.76 -8.96 11.23
C TYR A 106 1.49 -7.51 11.55
N GLY A 107 0.44 -7.29 12.33
CA GLY A 107 0.08 -5.93 12.66
C GLY A 107 -1.13 -5.80 13.56
N LEU A 108 -1.43 -4.54 13.86
CA LEU A 108 -2.59 -4.07 14.58
C LEU A 108 -3.37 -3.12 13.67
N GLU A 109 -4.65 -3.37 13.54
CA GLU A 109 -5.60 -2.51 12.84
C GLU A 109 -6.57 -1.88 13.83
N PHE A 110 -6.85 -0.62 13.65
CA PHE A 110 -7.76 0.17 14.46
C PHE A 110 -8.69 0.95 13.54
N LEU A 111 -10.00 0.88 13.79
CA LEU A 111 -11.00 1.63 13.08
C LEU A 111 -12.04 2.18 14.06
N PHE A 112 -12.15 3.49 14.11
CA PHE A 112 -13.17 4.18 14.89
C PHE A 112 -14.09 4.97 13.97
N LYS A 113 -15.39 4.74 14.06
CA LYS A 113 -16.40 5.39 13.23
C LYS A 113 -17.41 6.15 14.09
N LYS A 114 -17.82 7.30 13.61
CA LYS A 114 -19.02 8.02 14.05
C LYS A 114 -20.05 7.97 12.92
N ASN A 115 -21.16 7.28 13.16
CA ASN A 115 -22.13 6.90 12.13
C ASN A 115 -23.30 7.88 12.02
N GLU A 116 -23.59 8.70 13.04
CA GLU A 116 -24.79 9.50 13.14
C GLU A 116 -24.51 10.96 13.47
N GLY A 117 -25.52 11.82 13.20
CA GLY A 117 -25.49 13.26 13.42
C GLY A 117 -24.93 14.03 12.24
N ASN A 118 -24.90 15.36 12.37
CA ASN A 118 -24.41 16.23 11.30
C ASN A 118 -22.93 16.05 10.99
N PHE A 119 -22.15 15.61 11.96
CA PHE A 119 -20.75 15.22 11.79
C PHE A 119 -20.64 13.70 11.81
N GLN A 120 -20.13 13.12 10.73
CA GLN A 120 -19.89 11.68 10.55
C GLN A 120 -18.48 11.48 10.03
N GLY A 121 -17.95 10.29 10.21
CA GLY A 121 -16.63 9.99 9.68
C GLY A 121 -15.97 8.82 10.37
N TRP A 122 -14.73 8.58 10.02
CA TRP A 122 -13.93 7.50 10.59
C TRP A 122 -12.44 7.85 10.62
N ILE A 123 -11.76 7.21 11.55
CA ILE A 123 -10.31 7.21 11.68
C ILE A 123 -9.88 5.75 11.57
N ALA A 124 -8.99 5.45 10.64
CA ALA A 124 -8.36 4.14 10.50
C ALA A 124 -6.85 4.26 10.68
N TYR A 125 -6.27 3.31 11.38
CA TYR A 125 -4.84 3.23 11.58
C TYR A 125 -4.39 1.77 11.56
N THR A 126 -3.38 1.49 10.75
CA THR A 126 -2.70 0.19 10.70
C THR A 126 -1.23 0.37 11.06
N LEU A 127 -0.79 -0.35 12.08
CA LEU A 127 0.62 -0.56 12.38
C LEU A 127 0.98 -1.97 11.93
N SER A 128 1.81 -2.11 10.92
CA SER A 128 2.13 -3.43 10.38
C SER A 128 3.58 -3.55 9.93
N ARG A 129 4.01 -4.79 9.79
CA ARG A 129 5.28 -5.15 9.19
C ARG A 129 5.12 -6.33 8.25
N SER A 130 5.71 -6.22 7.07
CA SER A 130 5.74 -7.28 6.06
C SER A 130 7.18 -7.57 5.68
N GLU A 131 7.63 -8.79 5.92
CA GLU A 131 9.02 -9.23 5.74
C GLU A 131 9.07 -10.53 4.97
N GLN A 132 10.17 -10.74 4.27
CA GLN A 132 10.46 -12.00 3.61
C GLN A 132 11.89 -12.47 3.89
N LEU A 133 12.12 -13.76 3.75
CA LEU A 133 13.40 -14.41 3.92
C LEU A 133 13.59 -15.37 2.74
N THR A 134 14.63 -15.16 1.95
CA THR A 134 14.92 -15.93 0.76
C THR A 134 16.32 -16.49 0.86
N LYS A 135 16.42 -17.81 0.97
CA LYS A 135 17.69 -18.53 1.03
C LYS A 135 18.18 -18.87 -0.38
N GLY A 136 19.46 -19.11 -0.52
CA GLY A 136 20.01 -19.73 -1.74
C GLY A 136 19.46 -21.14 -1.95
N ARG A 137 19.62 -21.67 -3.16
CA ARG A 137 19.19 -23.03 -3.56
C ARG A 137 20.07 -24.11 -2.92
N THR A 138 21.31 -23.76 -2.64
CA THR A 138 22.31 -24.63 -1.96
C THR A 138 22.90 -23.91 -0.77
N GLU A 139 23.61 -24.62 0.08
CA GLU A 139 24.31 -24.03 1.24
C GLU A 139 25.42 -23.05 0.83
N SER A 140 26.01 -23.23 -0.34
CA SER A 140 27.06 -22.38 -0.90
C SER A 140 26.53 -21.18 -1.67
N GLU A 141 25.27 -21.19 -2.10
CA GLU A 141 24.66 -20.06 -2.80
C GLU A 141 24.13 -19.04 -1.79
N PRO A 142 24.61 -17.79 -1.84
CA PRO A 142 24.10 -16.77 -0.94
C PRO A 142 22.62 -16.50 -1.22
N GLY A 143 21.82 -16.44 -0.16
CA GLY A 143 20.45 -15.95 -0.26
C GLY A 143 20.39 -14.44 -0.35
N ILE A 144 19.20 -13.89 -0.46
CA ILE A 144 19.00 -12.45 -0.45
C ILE A 144 19.30 -11.91 0.95
N ASN A 145 20.05 -10.80 1.02
CA ASN A 145 20.47 -10.16 2.27
C ASN A 145 21.16 -11.17 3.24
N ASN A 146 22.03 -12.02 2.70
CA ASN A 146 22.68 -13.08 3.47
C ASN A 146 21.70 -14.00 4.21
N SER A 147 20.59 -14.35 3.55
CA SER A 147 19.53 -15.20 4.13
C SER A 147 18.90 -14.62 5.42
N SER A 148 18.90 -13.32 5.57
CA SER A 148 18.26 -12.62 6.69
C SER A 148 16.88 -12.12 6.30
N TRP A 149 16.02 -11.81 7.29
CA TRP A 149 14.72 -11.17 7.04
C TRP A 149 14.90 -9.75 6.51
N TYR A 150 14.13 -9.39 5.48
CA TYR A 150 14.10 -8.07 4.88
C TYR A 150 12.68 -7.66 4.51
N SER A 151 12.41 -6.36 4.43
CA SER A 151 11.10 -5.84 4.11
C SER A 151 10.65 -6.27 2.71
N THR A 152 9.38 -6.66 2.57
CA THR A 152 8.78 -6.83 1.23
C THR A 152 8.63 -5.48 0.54
N PRO A 153 8.55 -5.42 -0.80
CA PRO A 153 8.35 -4.16 -1.52
C PRO A 153 7.06 -3.40 -1.14
N PHE A 154 6.10 -4.10 -0.53
CA PHE A 154 4.79 -3.56 -0.15
C PHE A 154 4.68 -3.18 1.32
N ASP A 155 5.77 -3.31 2.11
CA ASP A 155 5.75 -2.99 3.52
C ASP A 155 5.46 -1.51 3.77
N LYS A 156 4.45 -1.25 4.59
CA LYS A 156 4.10 0.09 5.08
C LYS A 156 3.91 0.00 6.58
N THR A 157 4.87 0.53 7.34
CA THR A 157 4.84 0.42 8.81
C THR A 157 3.64 1.14 9.42
N HIS A 158 3.32 2.32 8.91
CA HIS A 158 2.19 3.13 9.34
C HIS A 158 1.31 3.43 8.13
N ASP A 159 0.02 3.12 8.24
CA ASP A 159 -1.03 3.55 7.32
C ASP A 159 -2.14 4.20 8.17
N PHE A 160 -2.35 5.49 7.98
CA PHE A 160 -3.29 6.29 8.73
C PHE A 160 -4.21 7.04 7.79
N SER A 161 -5.51 7.01 8.06
CA SER A 161 -6.47 7.76 7.29
C SER A 161 -7.61 8.29 8.14
N ILE A 162 -8.08 9.48 7.79
CA ILE A 162 -9.26 10.13 8.38
C ILE A 162 -10.18 10.53 7.25
N ASN A 163 -11.44 10.17 7.39
CA ASN A 163 -12.50 10.69 6.54
C ASN A 163 -13.52 11.40 7.44
N ALA A 164 -13.90 12.60 7.09
CA ALA A 164 -14.90 13.38 7.83
C ALA A 164 -15.90 14.02 6.88
N SER A 165 -17.14 13.99 7.28
CA SER A 165 -18.27 14.57 6.57
C SER A 165 -19.10 15.41 7.53
N TYR A 166 -19.40 16.64 7.17
CA TYR A 166 -20.18 17.58 7.97
C TYR A 166 -21.34 18.14 7.17
N GLN A 167 -22.56 17.83 7.63
CA GLN A 167 -23.79 18.43 7.10
C GLN A 167 -24.00 19.79 7.74
N PHE A 168 -23.57 20.86 7.07
CA PHE A 168 -23.66 22.21 7.59
C PHE A 168 -25.12 22.71 7.65
N ASN A 169 -25.89 22.44 6.58
CA ASN A 169 -27.32 22.70 6.49
C ASN A 169 -27.95 21.79 5.40
N GLU A 170 -29.23 21.96 5.08
CA GLU A 170 -29.93 21.15 4.06
C GLU A 170 -29.30 21.23 2.67
N LYS A 171 -28.56 22.30 2.35
CA LYS A 171 -27.98 22.56 1.03
C LYS A 171 -26.50 22.15 0.97
N TRP A 172 -25.74 22.36 2.03
CA TRP A 172 -24.29 22.24 2.01
C TRP A 172 -23.81 21.10 2.89
N LYS A 173 -23.00 20.23 2.30
CA LYS A 173 -22.26 19.17 2.98
C LYS A 173 -20.77 19.31 2.63
N PHE A 174 -19.93 19.29 3.65
CA PHE A 174 -18.47 19.30 3.51
C PHE A 174 -17.90 17.92 3.76
N ASN A 175 -16.92 17.52 2.95
CA ASN A 175 -16.22 16.27 3.10
C ASN A 175 -14.71 16.55 3.11
N SER A 176 -13.98 15.80 3.91
CA SER A 176 -12.53 15.84 3.93
C SER A 176 -11.95 14.43 4.04
N ASN A 177 -10.79 14.23 3.42
CA ASN A 177 -10.07 12.97 3.48
C ASN A 177 -8.58 13.25 3.66
N PHE A 178 -7.99 12.68 4.69
CA PHE A 178 -6.56 12.72 4.93
C PHE A 178 -5.98 11.32 4.92
N VAL A 179 -4.86 11.12 4.23
CA VAL A 179 -4.13 9.86 4.17
C VAL A 179 -2.66 10.12 4.47
N PHE A 180 -2.07 9.27 5.30
CA PHE A 180 -0.64 9.21 5.56
C PHE A 180 -0.17 7.76 5.48
N GLN A 181 0.92 7.49 4.76
CA GLN A 181 1.53 6.17 4.65
C GLN A 181 3.06 6.29 4.75
N THR A 182 3.68 5.41 5.51
CA THR A 182 5.14 5.24 5.47
C THR A 182 5.55 4.89 4.04
N GLY A 183 6.64 5.47 3.56
CA GLY A 183 7.18 5.18 2.23
C GLY A 183 7.49 3.70 2.05
N GLN A 184 7.25 3.19 0.85
CA GLN A 184 7.55 1.81 0.49
C GLN A 184 9.06 1.55 0.50
N PRO A 185 9.49 0.33 0.84
CA PRO A 185 10.88 -0.09 0.70
C PRO A 185 11.39 0.07 -0.72
N ALA A 186 12.64 0.51 -0.84
CA ALA A 186 13.30 0.77 -2.11
C ALA A 186 14.79 0.43 -2.03
N ASN A 187 15.39 0.22 -3.19
CA ASN A 187 16.83 0.00 -3.32
C ASN A 187 17.49 1.31 -3.73
N TYR A 188 18.44 1.79 -2.93
CA TYR A 188 19.25 2.95 -3.27
C TYR A 188 20.67 2.49 -3.62
N PRO A 189 21.32 3.09 -4.62
CA PRO A 189 22.73 2.83 -4.88
C PRO A 189 23.56 3.29 -3.69
N VAL A 190 24.57 2.50 -3.37
CA VAL A 190 25.50 2.78 -2.27
C VAL A 190 26.82 3.37 -2.76
N ASN A 191 27.11 3.21 -4.06
CA ASN A 191 28.32 3.69 -4.72
C ASN A 191 28.04 3.90 -6.22
N GLN A 192 29.06 4.39 -6.92
CA GLN A 192 29.07 4.50 -8.37
C GLN A 192 30.48 4.26 -8.88
N TYR A 193 30.61 3.79 -10.11
CA TYR A 193 31.87 3.75 -10.85
C TYR A 193 31.67 4.36 -12.24
N GLU A 194 32.76 4.88 -12.81
CA GLU A 194 32.74 5.40 -14.16
C GLU A 194 33.13 4.31 -15.15
N TYR A 195 32.36 4.17 -16.21
CA TYR A 195 32.66 3.30 -17.35
C TYR A 195 32.35 4.05 -18.64
N GLN A 196 33.38 4.25 -19.48
CA GLN A 196 33.26 4.97 -20.75
C GLN A 196 32.57 6.35 -20.65
N GLY A 197 32.88 7.12 -19.62
CA GLY A 197 32.28 8.44 -19.37
C GLY A 197 30.87 8.43 -18.77
N ILE A 198 30.34 7.22 -18.43
CA ILE A 198 29.03 7.07 -17.81
C ILE A 198 29.22 6.61 -16.37
N ASN A 199 28.58 7.31 -15.42
CA ASN A 199 28.54 6.88 -14.04
C ASN A 199 27.48 5.81 -13.82
N VAL A 200 27.91 4.59 -13.51
CA VAL A 200 27.06 3.43 -13.27
C VAL A 200 26.76 3.31 -11.77
N PRO A 201 25.49 3.33 -11.35
CA PRO A 201 25.15 3.15 -9.95
C PRO A 201 25.39 1.71 -9.48
N VAL A 202 25.97 1.55 -8.31
CA VAL A 202 26.23 0.26 -7.66
C VAL A 202 25.28 0.04 -6.50
N TYR A 203 24.56 -1.08 -6.52
CA TYR A 203 23.65 -1.50 -5.45
C TYR A 203 24.32 -2.56 -4.57
N ASP A 204 24.10 -2.45 -3.26
CA ASP A 204 24.57 -3.48 -2.33
C ASP A 204 23.66 -4.71 -2.41
N ALA A 205 24.24 -5.83 -2.81
CA ALA A 205 23.54 -7.11 -2.91
C ALA A 205 22.95 -7.60 -1.58
N ASN A 206 23.48 -7.11 -0.44
CA ASN A 206 23.06 -7.51 0.91
C ASN A 206 22.09 -6.50 1.56
N ARG A 207 21.61 -5.52 0.80
CA ARG A 207 20.75 -4.45 1.30
C ARG A 207 19.50 -4.23 0.44
N ARG A 208 18.92 -5.33 -0.07
CA ARG A 208 17.64 -5.26 -0.80
C ARG A 208 16.54 -4.72 0.10
N ASN A 209 15.78 -3.74 -0.39
CA ASN A 209 14.68 -3.07 0.30
C ASN A 209 15.07 -2.44 1.66
N ALA A 210 16.34 -2.04 1.81
CA ALA A 210 16.86 -1.48 3.05
C ALA A 210 16.52 0.02 3.24
N ASN A 211 16.20 0.71 2.16
CA ASN A 211 15.80 2.12 2.18
C ASN A 211 14.29 2.25 1.99
N ARG A 212 13.77 3.48 2.11
CA ARG A 212 12.34 3.77 1.88
C ARG A 212 12.18 5.01 1.02
N LEU A 213 11.15 5.01 0.19
CA LEU A 213 10.67 6.22 -0.45
C LEU A 213 10.20 7.23 0.61
N PRO A 214 10.14 8.53 0.29
CA PRO A 214 9.52 9.52 1.16
C PRO A 214 8.09 9.12 1.55
N ALA A 215 7.68 9.45 2.76
CA ALA A 215 6.33 9.18 3.23
C ALA A 215 5.30 9.87 2.33
N TYR A 216 4.25 9.14 2.00
CA TYR A 216 3.10 9.63 1.26
C TYR A 216 2.10 10.28 2.22
N HIS A 217 1.66 11.50 1.93
CA HIS A 217 0.49 12.05 2.59
C HIS A 217 -0.26 13.03 1.69
N ARG A 218 -1.58 13.10 1.89
CA ARG A 218 -2.47 13.90 1.08
C ARG A 218 -3.68 14.33 1.87
N PHE A 219 -4.14 15.54 1.62
CA PHE A 219 -5.39 16.06 2.17
C PHE A 219 -6.28 16.56 1.04
N ASP A 220 -7.50 16.02 1.00
CA ASP A 220 -8.52 16.36 0.02
C ASP A 220 -9.73 16.98 0.73
N ILE A 221 -10.38 17.93 0.08
CA ILE A 221 -11.62 18.52 0.55
C ILE A 221 -12.65 18.58 -0.57
N ALA A 222 -13.91 18.51 -0.19
CA ALA A 222 -15.01 18.71 -1.13
C ALA A 222 -16.21 19.40 -0.45
N ALA A 223 -16.90 20.23 -1.20
CA ALA A 223 -18.17 20.85 -0.81
C ALA A 223 -19.26 20.38 -1.78
N THR A 224 -20.32 19.79 -1.26
CA THR A 224 -21.49 19.36 -2.04
C THR A 224 -22.61 20.34 -1.82
N LEU A 225 -23.15 20.87 -2.91
CA LEU A 225 -24.32 21.75 -2.94
C LEU A 225 -25.53 20.98 -3.49
N THR A 226 -26.54 20.79 -2.65
CA THR A 226 -27.84 20.21 -3.02
C THR A 226 -28.88 21.34 -3.15
N PRO A 227 -29.33 21.68 -4.38
CA PRO A 227 -30.29 22.77 -4.58
C PRO A 227 -31.65 22.47 -3.95
N GLU A 228 -32.29 23.48 -3.36
CA GLU A 228 -33.65 23.35 -2.80
C GLU A 228 -34.71 22.90 -3.82
N LYS A 229 -34.50 23.24 -5.09
CA LYS A 229 -35.36 22.83 -6.22
C LYS A 229 -35.49 21.31 -6.37
N ASN A 230 -34.59 20.53 -5.78
CA ASN A 230 -34.69 19.06 -5.77
C ASN A 230 -35.96 18.56 -5.05
N LYS A 231 -36.51 19.35 -4.11
CA LYS A 231 -37.74 18.99 -3.37
C LYS A 231 -39.00 18.99 -4.25
N THR A 232 -38.97 19.66 -5.38
CA THR A 232 -40.14 19.85 -6.26
C THR A 232 -39.98 19.26 -7.65
N ARG A 233 -38.81 18.71 -7.98
CA ARG A 233 -38.49 18.15 -9.28
C ARG A 233 -38.60 16.62 -9.30
N THR A 234 -38.88 16.05 -10.48
CA THR A 234 -38.84 14.61 -10.71
C THR A 234 -37.43 14.05 -10.72
N TRP A 235 -36.43 14.89 -10.98
CA TRP A 235 -35.03 14.56 -10.93
C TRP A 235 -34.30 15.38 -9.87
N GLN A 236 -33.30 14.81 -9.27
CA GLN A 236 -32.46 15.43 -8.24
C GLN A 236 -31.05 15.63 -8.79
N GLY A 237 -30.45 16.77 -8.50
CA GLY A 237 -29.09 17.07 -8.90
C GLY A 237 -28.28 17.67 -7.77
N GLU A 238 -26.98 17.45 -7.77
CA GLU A 238 -26.06 18.06 -6.81
C GLU A 238 -24.76 18.46 -7.51
N TRP A 239 -24.17 19.55 -7.04
CA TRP A 239 -22.84 19.99 -7.46
C TRP A 239 -21.83 19.60 -6.39
N VAL A 240 -20.71 19.03 -6.83
CA VAL A 240 -19.58 18.70 -5.95
C VAL A 240 -18.37 19.50 -6.42
N PHE A 241 -17.87 20.37 -5.56
CA PHE A 241 -16.64 21.14 -5.76
C PHE A 241 -15.55 20.50 -4.92
N GLY A 242 -14.51 19.96 -5.56
CA GLY A 242 -13.45 19.22 -4.91
C GLY A 242 -12.08 19.85 -5.15
N ILE A 243 -11.19 19.68 -4.19
CA ILE A 243 -9.76 19.94 -4.34
C ILE A 243 -9.01 18.69 -3.84
N TYR A 244 -8.38 18.02 -4.77
CA TYR A 244 -7.46 16.93 -4.49
C TYR A 244 -6.09 17.50 -4.13
N ASN A 245 -5.44 16.93 -3.10
CA ASN A 245 -4.12 17.33 -2.63
C ASN A 245 -4.01 18.83 -2.32
N LEU A 246 -4.86 19.30 -1.40
CA LEU A 246 -5.08 20.71 -1.07
C LEU A 246 -3.78 21.52 -0.84
N TYR A 247 -2.78 20.93 -0.21
CA TYR A 247 -1.51 21.59 0.08
C TYR A 247 -0.39 21.26 -0.94
N GLY A 248 -0.72 20.61 -2.06
CA GLY A 248 0.18 20.44 -3.20
C GLY A 248 1.39 19.53 -2.94
N ARG A 249 1.31 18.57 -2.00
CA ARG A 249 2.41 17.64 -1.70
C ARG A 249 2.86 16.91 -2.96
N GLN A 250 4.16 16.99 -3.25
CA GLN A 250 4.79 16.20 -4.30
C GLN A 250 5.07 14.78 -3.77
N ASN A 251 4.05 13.92 -3.83
CA ASN A 251 4.19 12.53 -3.41
C ASN A 251 4.99 11.73 -4.44
N ALA A 252 5.98 10.97 -3.98
CA ALA A 252 6.78 10.13 -4.85
C ALA A 252 5.94 8.99 -5.45
N ALA A 253 5.79 8.98 -6.76
CA ALA A 253 5.24 7.86 -7.50
C ALA A 253 6.35 6.85 -7.84
N SER A 254 7.54 7.37 -8.18
CA SER A 254 8.74 6.58 -8.39
C SER A 254 9.98 7.39 -8.03
N LEU A 255 11.07 6.68 -7.79
CA LEU A 255 12.40 7.25 -7.63
C LEU A 255 13.34 6.54 -8.61
N ALA A 256 13.97 7.29 -9.49
CA ALA A 256 14.97 6.82 -10.43
C ALA A 256 16.34 7.43 -10.12
N PHE A 257 17.39 6.67 -10.32
CA PHE A 257 18.76 7.15 -10.22
C PHE A 257 19.32 7.27 -11.62
N ARG A 258 19.78 8.47 -11.98
CA ARG A 258 20.35 8.73 -13.31
C ARG A 258 21.53 9.69 -13.20
N GLN A 259 22.39 9.68 -14.22
CA GLN A 259 23.44 10.69 -14.34
C GLN A 259 22.84 12.01 -14.80
N ASN A 260 23.15 13.08 -14.08
CA ASN A 260 22.92 14.44 -14.54
C ASN A 260 23.91 14.76 -15.67
N GLN A 261 23.40 15.17 -16.82
CA GLN A 261 24.22 15.40 -18.02
C GLN A 261 25.12 16.65 -17.93
N GLU A 262 24.79 17.58 -17.04
CA GLU A 262 25.57 18.81 -16.86
C GLU A 262 26.67 18.63 -15.81
N THR A 263 26.35 17.96 -14.70
CA THR A 263 27.28 17.82 -13.57
C THR A 263 28.03 16.49 -13.58
N PHE A 264 27.65 15.54 -14.45
CA PHE A 264 28.15 14.18 -14.54
C PHE A 264 28.04 13.38 -13.23
N ARG A 265 27.20 13.81 -12.29
CA ARG A 265 26.96 13.11 -11.03
C ARG A 265 25.64 12.34 -11.07
N ASN A 266 25.58 11.21 -10.35
CA ASN A 266 24.33 10.52 -10.16
C ASN A 266 23.41 11.34 -9.24
N GLU A 267 22.16 11.49 -9.65
CA GLU A 267 21.10 12.16 -8.92
C GLU A 267 19.89 11.23 -8.73
N ALA A 268 19.19 11.43 -7.64
CA ALA A 268 17.91 10.82 -7.37
C ALA A 268 16.81 11.71 -7.94
N VAL A 269 16.05 11.20 -8.93
CA VAL A 269 14.94 11.93 -9.55
C VAL A 269 13.63 11.34 -9.06
N GLN A 270 12.89 12.12 -8.30
CA GLN A 270 11.55 11.78 -7.87
C GLN A 270 10.53 12.19 -8.91
N THR A 271 9.73 11.25 -9.37
CA THR A 271 8.55 11.53 -10.20
C THR A 271 7.34 11.66 -9.30
N SER A 272 6.59 12.76 -9.45
CA SER A 272 5.30 13.00 -8.79
C SER A 272 4.24 13.17 -9.87
N ILE A 273 3.06 12.55 -9.68
CA ILE A 273 2.03 12.53 -10.74
C ILE A 273 1.10 13.73 -10.62
N PHE A 274 0.63 14.03 -9.40
CA PHE A 274 -0.37 15.10 -9.19
C PHE A 274 0.04 16.06 -8.09
N GLY A 275 -0.07 17.36 -8.40
CA GLY A 275 -0.10 18.46 -7.43
C GLY A 275 -1.54 18.73 -6.97
N VAL A 276 -1.89 20.01 -6.80
CA VAL A 276 -3.28 20.43 -6.52
C VAL A 276 -4.15 20.25 -7.76
N VAL A 277 -5.25 19.50 -7.62
CA VAL A 277 -6.20 19.30 -8.73
C VAL A 277 -7.60 19.73 -8.29
N PRO A 278 -8.11 20.86 -8.75
CA PRO A 278 -9.50 21.24 -8.56
C PRO A 278 -10.41 20.41 -9.45
N SER A 279 -11.63 20.14 -8.98
CA SER A 279 -12.65 19.41 -9.74
C SER A 279 -14.04 19.98 -9.50
N VAL A 280 -14.90 19.90 -10.51
CA VAL A 280 -16.32 20.21 -10.40
C VAL A 280 -17.08 19.05 -11.06
N THR A 281 -18.00 18.47 -10.28
CA THR A 281 -18.82 17.35 -10.74
C THR A 281 -20.28 17.68 -10.53
N TYR A 282 -21.11 17.33 -11.50
CA TYR A 282 -22.55 17.39 -11.37
C TYR A 282 -23.14 15.98 -11.40
N ASN A 283 -23.74 15.58 -10.27
CA ASN A 283 -24.43 14.30 -10.13
C ASN A 283 -25.93 14.52 -10.30
N PHE A 284 -26.60 13.62 -10.99
CA PHE A 284 -28.07 13.68 -11.13
C PHE A 284 -28.67 12.27 -11.07
N LYS A 285 -29.90 12.23 -10.55
CA LYS A 285 -30.70 11.03 -10.39
C LYS A 285 -32.13 11.29 -10.86
N PHE A 286 -32.68 10.40 -11.68
CA PHE A 286 -34.06 10.39 -12.12
C PHE A 286 -34.95 9.58 -11.19
#